data_27bb24ba038c70f20e685bd565afe2f3
#
_entry.id   27bb24ba038c70f20e685bd565afe2f3
#
_cell.length_a   1.000
_cell.length_b   1.000
_cell.length_c   1.000
_cell.angle_alpha   90.00
_cell.angle_beta   90.00
_cell.angle_gamma   90.00
#
_symmetry.space_group_name_H-M   'P 1'
#
loop_
_entity.id
_entity.type
_entity.pdbx_description
1 polymer ?
#
loop_
_entity_poly.entity_id
_entity_poly.type
_entity_poly.pdbx_seq_one_letter_code
_entity_poly.pdbx_strand_id
1 'polypeptide(L)'
;MIGASAAAIDMAEDRKLFREAMTRIGLATPRSHQIKTLPQALAVLDDIGLPAIIRPSFTLGGTGGGIAYNKAEYIEIAERGIDASPTSEVLVEESVLGWKEFEMEVVRDKADNCIIAGLAHGQHRPSRGFLRRAQGARRRHMPG
;
A
#
# COMPACT_ATOMS: atom_id res chain seq x y z
N MET A 1 11.94 -20.29 12.86
CA MET A 1 12.07 -19.01 12.15
C MET A 1 12.87 -18.04 13.01
N ILE A 2 13.81 -17.35 12.45
CA ILE A 2 14.53 -16.24 13.09
C ILE A 2 13.82 -14.96 12.64
N GLY A 3 13.29 -14.17 13.57
CA GLY A 3 12.57 -12.92 13.27
C GLY A 3 11.10 -12.97 13.68
N ALA A 4 10.20 -12.42 12.84
CA ALA A 4 8.77 -12.32 13.12
C ALA A 4 8.09 -13.70 13.16
N SER A 5 7.05 -13.83 13.98
CA SER A 5 6.21 -15.04 14.00
C SER A 5 5.39 -15.15 12.72
N ALA A 6 4.95 -16.36 12.36
CA ALA A 6 4.07 -16.57 11.20
C ALA A 6 2.81 -15.70 11.29
N ALA A 7 2.17 -15.64 12.46
CA ALA A 7 1.00 -14.80 12.68
C ALA A 7 1.27 -13.29 12.47
N ALA A 8 2.47 -12.81 12.81
CA ALA A 8 2.84 -11.42 12.55
C ALA A 8 3.08 -11.17 11.06
N ILE A 9 3.63 -12.15 10.35
CA ILE A 9 3.80 -12.09 8.89
C ILE A 9 2.44 -12.07 8.20
N ASP A 10 1.55 -12.99 8.56
CA ASP A 10 0.20 -13.04 8.00
C ASP A 10 -0.55 -11.71 8.22
N MET A 11 -0.44 -11.15 9.43
CA MET A 11 -1.05 -9.85 9.74
C MET A 11 -0.46 -8.70 8.92
N ALA A 12 0.83 -8.73 8.61
CA ALA A 12 1.50 -7.69 7.82
C ALA A 12 1.21 -7.83 6.30
N GLU A 13 1.08 -9.06 5.80
CA GLU A 13 0.89 -9.34 4.37
C GLU A 13 -0.58 -9.28 3.96
N ASP A 14 -1.50 -9.73 4.82
CA ASP A 14 -2.94 -9.66 4.55
C ASP A 14 -3.48 -8.28 4.87
N ARG A 15 -3.99 -7.59 3.85
CA ARG A 15 -4.48 -6.20 3.96
C ARG A 15 -5.68 -6.05 4.89
N LYS A 16 -6.53 -7.08 4.99
CA LYS A 16 -7.69 -7.07 5.89
C LYS A 16 -7.22 -7.18 7.33
N LEU A 17 -6.36 -8.17 7.61
CA LEU A 17 -5.79 -8.37 8.95
C LEU A 17 -4.98 -7.15 9.40
N PHE A 18 -4.20 -6.56 8.49
CA PHE A 18 -3.46 -5.33 8.77
C PHE A 18 -4.38 -4.17 9.13
N ARG A 19 -5.45 -3.94 8.35
CA ARG A 19 -6.43 -2.88 8.64
C ARG A 19 -7.11 -3.10 9.98
N GLU A 20 -7.54 -4.32 10.28
CA GLU A 20 -8.13 -4.68 11.58
C GLU A 20 -7.16 -4.41 12.72
N ALA A 21 -5.88 -4.74 12.55
CA ALA A 21 -4.84 -4.45 13.53
C ALA A 21 -4.65 -2.95 13.74
N MET A 22 -4.59 -2.16 12.67
CA MET A 22 -4.46 -0.70 12.75
C MET A 22 -5.67 -0.06 13.44
N THR A 23 -6.87 -0.47 13.07
CA THR A 23 -8.11 -0.01 13.71
C THR A 23 -8.11 -0.31 15.21
N ARG A 24 -7.67 -1.50 15.61
CA ARG A 24 -7.61 -1.92 17.03
C ARG A 24 -6.70 -1.02 17.88
N ILE A 25 -5.62 -0.51 17.30
CA ILE A 25 -4.69 0.39 17.98
C ILE A 25 -5.01 1.88 17.75
N GLY A 26 -6.15 2.19 17.12
CA GLY A 26 -6.63 3.56 16.91
C GLY A 26 -5.95 4.31 15.78
N LEU A 27 -5.25 3.61 14.87
CA LEU A 27 -4.66 4.21 13.69
C LEU A 27 -5.61 4.16 12.50
N ALA A 28 -5.67 5.25 11.76
CA ALA A 28 -6.41 5.32 10.51
C ALA A 28 -5.63 4.65 9.37
N THR A 29 -6.36 4.03 8.46
CA THR A 29 -5.85 3.56 7.17
C THR A 29 -6.61 4.27 6.06
N PRO A 30 -6.04 4.40 4.84
CA PRO A 30 -6.76 4.92 3.70
C PRO A 30 -8.08 4.16 3.49
N ARG A 31 -9.14 4.90 3.13
CA ARG A 31 -10.40 4.25 2.75
C ARG A 31 -10.15 3.37 1.54
N SER A 32 -10.68 2.16 1.58
CA SER A 32 -10.48 1.23 0.50
C SER A 32 -11.57 0.18 0.45
N HIS A 33 -11.89 -0.23 -0.78
CA HIS A 33 -12.89 -1.27 -1.07
C HIS A 33 -12.30 -2.32 -1.99
N GLN A 34 -12.61 -3.57 -1.71
CA GLN A 34 -12.31 -4.67 -2.62
C GLN A 34 -13.49 -4.86 -3.55
N ILE A 35 -13.25 -4.85 -4.85
CA ILE A 35 -14.26 -4.99 -5.90
C ILE A 35 -13.87 -6.12 -6.85
N LYS A 36 -14.87 -6.70 -7.52
CA LYS A 36 -14.70 -7.76 -8.53
C LYS A 36 -15.35 -7.43 -9.86
N THR A 37 -16.18 -6.40 -9.89
CA THR A 37 -16.95 -6.01 -11.08
C THR A 37 -16.98 -4.50 -11.23
N LEU A 38 -17.15 -4.03 -12.46
CA LEU A 38 -17.28 -2.61 -12.74
C LEU A 38 -18.46 -1.94 -12.02
N PRO A 39 -19.67 -2.55 -11.91
CA PRO A 39 -20.74 -1.97 -11.10
C PRO A 39 -20.34 -1.77 -9.64
N GLN A 40 -19.60 -2.70 -9.03
CA GLN A 40 -19.08 -2.52 -7.67
C GLN A 40 -18.07 -1.36 -7.60
N ALA A 41 -17.19 -1.25 -8.60
CA ALA A 41 -16.25 -0.14 -8.68
C ALA A 41 -16.96 1.21 -8.72
N LEU A 42 -18.00 1.33 -9.53
CA LEU A 42 -18.79 2.56 -9.63
C LEU A 42 -19.56 2.89 -8.35
N ALA A 43 -20.04 1.88 -7.65
CA ALA A 43 -20.77 2.07 -6.39
C ALA A 43 -19.91 2.62 -5.25
N VAL A 44 -18.60 2.35 -5.25
CA VAL A 44 -17.68 2.83 -4.22
C VAL A 44 -16.96 4.13 -4.58
N LEU A 45 -17.12 4.62 -5.82
CA LEU A 45 -16.41 5.81 -6.30
C LEU A 45 -16.71 7.07 -5.49
N ASP A 46 -17.98 7.26 -5.09
CA ASP A 46 -18.38 8.45 -4.32
C ASP A 46 -17.80 8.45 -2.90
N ASP A 47 -17.62 7.26 -2.30
CA ASP A 47 -16.99 7.12 -0.99
C ASP A 47 -15.47 7.31 -1.05
N ILE A 48 -14.84 6.73 -2.06
CA ILE A 48 -13.38 6.82 -2.24
C ILE A 48 -12.96 8.20 -2.71
N GLY A 49 -13.70 8.78 -3.65
CA GLY A 49 -13.34 10.04 -4.30
C GLY A 49 -12.20 9.89 -5.32
N LEU A 50 -11.79 11.03 -5.89
CA LEU A 50 -10.68 11.11 -6.86
C LEU A 50 -9.63 12.11 -6.35
N PRO A 51 -8.35 11.86 -6.62
CA PRO A 51 -7.79 10.71 -7.32
C PRO A 51 -7.92 9.41 -6.51
N ALA A 52 -8.12 8.28 -7.22
CA ALA A 52 -8.21 6.95 -6.64
C ALA A 52 -7.06 6.06 -7.10
N ILE A 53 -6.57 5.20 -6.22
CA ILE A 53 -5.55 4.20 -6.54
C ILE A 53 -6.25 2.86 -6.78
N ILE A 54 -5.92 2.21 -7.88
CA ILE A 54 -6.51 0.93 -8.28
C ILE A 54 -5.39 -0.10 -8.33
N ARG A 55 -5.53 -1.19 -7.57
CA ARG A 55 -4.52 -2.24 -7.44
C ARG A 55 -5.14 -3.62 -7.64
N PRO A 56 -4.90 -4.27 -8.77
CA PRO A 56 -5.31 -5.67 -8.96
C PRO A 56 -4.61 -6.59 -7.97
N SER A 57 -5.34 -7.60 -7.48
CA SER A 57 -4.77 -8.64 -6.62
C SER A 57 -3.96 -9.64 -7.44
N PHE A 58 -2.88 -10.16 -6.83
CA PHE A 58 -2.04 -11.22 -7.41
C PHE A 58 -1.40 -10.88 -8.76
N THR A 59 -1.15 -9.61 -9.05
CA THR A 59 -0.42 -9.19 -10.24
C THR A 59 1.04 -8.86 -9.91
N LEU A 60 1.95 -9.21 -10.82
CA LEU A 60 3.37 -8.89 -10.68
C LEU A 60 3.66 -7.47 -11.17
N GLY A 61 4.43 -6.73 -10.36
CA GLY A 61 4.96 -5.42 -10.76
C GLY A 61 3.92 -4.32 -10.98
N GLY A 62 2.70 -4.46 -10.42
CA GLY A 62 1.64 -3.45 -10.54
C GLY A 62 0.93 -3.47 -11.90
N THR A 63 1.03 -4.57 -12.64
CA THR A 63 0.35 -4.74 -13.94
C THR A 63 -1.16 -4.57 -13.77
N GLY A 64 -1.80 -3.79 -14.66
CA GLY A 64 -3.23 -3.52 -14.67
C GLY A 64 -3.69 -2.46 -13.65
N GLY A 65 -2.85 -2.05 -12.70
CA GLY A 65 -3.15 -1.01 -11.75
C GLY A 65 -2.82 0.40 -12.25
N GLY A 66 -3.22 1.41 -11.45
CA GLY A 66 -2.92 2.80 -11.76
C GLY A 66 -3.59 3.78 -10.80
N ILE A 67 -3.43 5.07 -11.10
CA ILE A 67 -4.09 6.17 -10.43
C ILE A 67 -5.05 6.81 -11.40
N ALA A 68 -6.30 6.91 -10.99
CA ALA A 68 -7.35 7.57 -11.74
C ALA A 68 -7.59 8.98 -11.19
N TYR A 69 -7.49 9.98 -12.03
CA TYR A 69 -7.73 11.39 -11.69
C TYR A 69 -9.13 11.86 -12.07
N ASN A 70 -9.80 11.12 -12.92
CA ASN A 70 -11.17 11.39 -13.35
C ASN A 70 -11.95 10.08 -13.54
N LYS A 71 -13.26 10.20 -13.70
CA LYS A 71 -14.17 9.04 -13.80
C LYS A 71 -13.89 8.17 -15.03
N ALA A 72 -13.46 8.75 -16.15
CA ALA A 72 -13.16 7.99 -17.36
C ALA A 72 -11.93 7.10 -17.15
N GLU A 73 -10.85 7.66 -16.62
CA GLU A 73 -9.65 6.91 -16.23
C GLU A 73 -9.97 5.84 -15.17
N TYR A 74 -10.85 6.17 -14.21
CA TYR A 74 -11.25 5.24 -13.17
C TYR A 74 -11.91 3.98 -13.75
N ILE A 75 -12.84 4.15 -14.69
CA ILE A 75 -13.51 3.04 -15.37
C ILE A 75 -12.50 2.20 -16.14
N GLU A 76 -11.68 2.84 -16.99
CA GLU A 76 -10.68 2.16 -17.81
C GLU A 76 -9.69 1.33 -16.96
N ILE A 77 -9.16 1.94 -15.87
CA ILE A 77 -8.18 1.27 -15.02
C ILE A 77 -8.85 0.15 -14.21
N ALA A 78 -10.10 0.36 -13.74
CA ALA A 78 -10.83 -0.67 -13.00
C ALA A 78 -11.12 -1.90 -13.87
N GLU A 79 -11.60 -1.71 -15.10
CA GLU A 79 -11.83 -2.81 -16.06
C GLU A 79 -10.54 -3.56 -16.35
N ARG A 80 -9.49 -2.85 -16.72
CA ARG A 80 -8.17 -3.44 -16.97
C ARG A 80 -7.63 -4.19 -15.75
N GLY A 81 -7.86 -3.66 -14.54
CA GLY A 81 -7.44 -4.30 -13.30
C GLY A 81 -8.20 -5.59 -13.00
N ILE A 82 -9.51 -5.61 -13.25
CA ILE A 82 -10.36 -6.79 -13.09
C ILE A 82 -9.90 -7.89 -14.05
N ASP A 83 -9.63 -7.53 -15.30
CA ASP A 83 -9.17 -8.47 -16.33
C ASP A 83 -7.76 -9.01 -16.05
N ALA A 84 -6.88 -8.15 -15.50
CA ALA A 84 -5.50 -8.54 -15.19
C ALA A 84 -5.39 -9.43 -13.94
N SER A 85 -6.34 -9.36 -13.02
CA SER A 85 -6.32 -10.13 -11.78
C SER A 85 -6.79 -11.58 -12.01
N PRO A 86 -6.01 -12.59 -11.66
CA PRO A 86 -6.42 -14.00 -11.77
C PRO A 86 -7.69 -14.33 -10.98
N THR A 87 -8.00 -13.57 -9.95
CA THR A 87 -9.20 -13.73 -9.11
C THR A 87 -10.26 -12.69 -9.39
N SER A 88 -10.07 -11.84 -10.41
CA SER A 88 -10.88 -10.65 -10.71
C SER A 88 -11.04 -9.70 -9.51
N GLU A 89 -10.13 -9.77 -8.54
CA GLU A 89 -10.15 -8.93 -7.36
C GLU A 89 -9.28 -7.70 -7.54
N VAL A 90 -9.85 -6.55 -7.27
CA VAL A 90 -9.18 -5.26 -7.35
C VAL A 90 -9.42 -4.48 -6.06
N LEU A 91 -8.38 -3.92 -5.49
CA LEU A 91 -8.48 -2.98 -4.40
C LEU A 91 -8.54 -1.56 -4.97
N VAL A 92 -9.56 -0.82 -4.56
CA VAL A 92 -9.70 0.61 -4.84
C VAL A 92 -9.46 1.37 -3.55
N GLU A 93 -8.54 2.32 -3.57
CA GLU A 93 -8.12 3.09 -2.38
C GLU A 93 -8.17 4.59 -2.65
N GLU A 94 -8.49 5.38 -1.62
CA GLU A 94 -8.30 6.83 -1.69
C GLU A 94 -6.81 7.16 -1.88
N SER A 95 -6.54 8.19 -2.64
CA SER A 95 -5.16 8.61 -2.90
C SER A 95 -4.61 9.45 -1.77
N VAL A 96 -3.41 9.11 -1.32
CA VAL A 96 -2.61 9.89 -0.39
C VAL A 96 -1.51 10.69 -1.12
N LEU A 97 -1.70 10.95 -2.42
CA LEU A 97 -0.78 11.78 -3.21
C LEU A 97 -0.59 13.16 -2.57
N GLY A 98 0.67 13.55 -2.45
CA GLY A 98 1.03 14.84 -1.84
C GLY A 98 1.14 14.81 -0.31
N TRP A 99 0.75 13.73 0.34
CA TRP A 99 1.00 13.57 1.76
C TRP A 99 2.49 13.37 2.02
N LYS A 100 2.92 13.71 3.22
CA LYS A 100 4.28 13.37 3.67
C LYS A 100 4.34 11.89 4.01
N GLU A 101 5.37 11.24 3.51
CA GLU A 101 5.63 9.83 3.77
C GLU A 101 6.77 9.70 4.78
N PHE A 102 6.53 8.95 5.84
CA PHE A 102 7.51 8.64 6.85
C PHE A 102 7.66 7.12 6.93
N GLU A 103 8.87 6.64 6.90
CA GLU A 103 9.18 5.22 7.04
C GLU A 103 10.13 5.04 8.23
N MET A 104 9.78 4.13 9.11
CA MET A 104 10.58 3.78 10.28
C MET A 104 10.81 2.28 10.28
N GLU A 105 12.08 1.88 10.38
CA GLU A 105 12.43 0.50 10.68
C GLU A 105 12.44 0.32 12.20
N VAL A 106 11.60 -0.59 12.70
CA VAL A 106 11.49 -0.88 14.14
C VAL A 106 11.98 -2.29 14.39
N VAL A 107 12.98 -2.43 15.24
CA VAL A 107 13.48 -3.73 15.70
C VAL A 107 13.11 -3.89 17.17
N ARG A 108 12.40 -4.97 17.50
CA ARG A 108 11.97 -5.28 18.86
C ARG A 108 12.37 -6.70 19.23
N ASP A 109 12.98 -6.87 20.38
CA ASP A 109 13.36 -8.18 20.91
C ASP A 109 12.29 -8.81 21.82
N LYS A 110 12.52 -10.01 22.30
CA LYS A 110 11.59 -10.70 23.19
C LYS A 110 11.53 -10.11 24.60
N ALA A 111 12.50 -9.28 24.97
CA ALA A 111 12.54 -8.58 26.26
C ALA A 111 11.90 -7.19 26.18
N ASP A 112 11.24 -6.89 25.03
CA ASP A 112 10.55 -5.63 24.77
C ASP A 112 11.49 -4.41 24.56
N ASN A 113 12.77 -4.63 24.30
CA ASN A 113 13.65 -3.57 23.87
C ASN A 113 13.29 -3.17 22.45
N CYS A 114 13.07 -1.89 22.23
CA CYS A 114 12.66 -1.35 20.94
C CYS A 114 13.70 -0.34 20.44
N ILE A 115 14.18 -0.54 19.22
CA ILE A 115 15.10 0.38 18.55
C ILE A 115 14.48 0.82 17.24
N ILE A 116 14.45 2.12 17.01
CA ILE A 116 14.07 2.69 15.72
C ILE A 116 15.35 2.93 14.92
N ALA A 117 15.50 2.18 13.84
CA ALA A 117 16.69 2.17 12.99
C ALA A 117 16.37 2.81 11.63
N GLY A 118 16.33 4.10 11.57
CA GLY A 118 16.12 4.84 10.34
C GLY A 118 14.78 5.58 10.30
N LEU A 119 14.82 6.75 9.68
CA LEU A 119 13.66 7.55 9.32
C LEU A 119 13.85 8.00 7.89
N ALA A 120 13.06 7.49 6.97
CA ALA A 120 12.97 8.02 5.62
C ALA A 120 11.83 9.04 5.55
N HIS A 121 12.10 10.17 4.90
CA HIS A 121 11.12 11.21 4.65
C HIS A 121 11.02 11.44 3.15
N GLY A 122 9.82 11.31 2.60
CA GLY A 122 9.53 11.52 1.19
C GLY A 122 8.16 12.14 0.96
N GLN A 123 7.87 12.52 -0.28
CA GLN A 123 6.51 12.74 -0.73
C GLN A 123 6.03 11.44 -1.38
N HIS A 124 4.82 11.01 -1.05
CA HIS A 124 4.21 9.86 -1.69
C HIS A 124 4.13 10.10 -3.21
N ARG A 125 4.98 9.43 -3.95
CA ARG A 125 4.94 9.39 -5.41
C ARG A 125 4.52 7.99 -5.83
N PRO A 126 3.53 7.87 -6.69
CA PRO A 126 3.21 6.57 -7.25
C PRO A 126 4.35 6.16 -8.16
N SER A 127 5.23 5.30 -7.75
CA SER A 127 6.05 4.54 -8.68
C SER A 127 7.27 3.83 -8.09
N ARG A 128 7.64 2.82 -8.75
CA ARG A 128 8.86 2.02 -9.00
C ARG A 128 10.23 2.54 -8.49
N GLY A 129 10.33 3.71 -7.84
CA GLY A 129 11.59 4.33 -7.45
C GLY A 129 11.91 4.30 -5.96
N PHE A 130 10.95 3.94 -5.11
CA PHE A 130 11.10 4.06 -3.66
C PHE A 130 12.20 3.13 -3.09
N LEU A 131 12.20 1.87 -3.47
CA LEU A 131 13.23 0.90 -3.02
C LEU A 131 14.65 1.27 -3.47
N ARG A 132 14.80 1.97 -4.60
CA ARG A 132 16.13 2.42 -5.07
C ARG A 132 16.71 3.57 -4.26
N ARG A 133 15.87 4.43 -3.67
CA ARG A 133 16.36 5.58 -2.88
C ARG A 133 16.81 5.18 -1.48
N ALA A 134 16.12 4.24 -0.84
CA ALA A 134 16.53 3.71 0.46
C ALA A 134 17.92 3.03 0.38
N GLN A 135 18.20 2.31 -0.70
CA GLN A 135 19.53 1.71 -0.93
C GLN A 135 20.63 2.74 -1.24
N GLY A 136 20.28 3.88 -1.86
CA GLY A 136 21.24 4.94 -2.18
C GLY A 136 21.65 5.78 -0.95
N ALA A 137 20.78 5.94 0.02
CA ALA A 137 21.08 6.68 1.25
C ALA A 137 22.07 5.94 2.16
N ARG A 138 22.06 4.60 2.16
CA ARG A 138 23.01 3.80 2.95
C ARG A 138 24.47 3.94 2.49
N ARG A 139 24.75 4.33 1.24
CA ARG A 139 26.12 4.43 0.70
C ARG A 139 26.80 5.79 0.94
N ARG A 140 26.11 6.80 1.44
CA ARG A 140 26.67 8.16 1.58
C ARG A 140 27.11 8.53 3.00
N HIS A 141 27.01 7.64 3.96
CA HIS A 141 27.37 7.94 5.35
C HIS A 141 28.30 6.89 5.96
N MET A 142 29.44 6.69 5.32
CA MET A 142 30.63 6.13 5.98
C MET A 142 31.78 7.12 5.78
N PRO A 143 32.20 7.86 6.83
CA PRO A 143 33.49 8.52 6.82
C PRO A 143 34.58 7.45 6.91
N GLY A 144 35.60 7.57 6.07
CA GLY A 144 36.81 6.80 6.13
C GLY A 144 37.66 7.13 7.37
#